data_1ccc0de07b5d124f6719a39dd591e9df
#
_entry.id   1ccc0de07b5d124f6719a39dd591e9df
#
_cell.length_a   1.000
_cell.length_b   1.000
_cell.length_c   1.000
_cell.angle_alpha   90.00
_cell.angle_beta   90.00
_cell.angle_gamma   90.00
#
_symmetry.space_group_name_H-M   'P 1'
#
loop_
_entity.id
_entity.type
_entity.pdbx_description
1 polymer ?
#
loop_
_entity_poly.entity_id
_entity_poly.type
_entity_poly.pdbx_seq_one_letter_code
_entity_poly.pdbx_strand_id
1 'polypeptide(L)'
;PQEIDELMEIMRGFKKEGKSILFITHKLNEIMAVADRCTVLRKGKYMGTVDIKGTTKEELSRRMVGRDVQLQVEKQPAHPGETVLDVENVTIHNDQRKKDVVKDVSFKVHAGEIVCLAGIEGNGQTEFIYGLTGLSKLSSGKLTLDGKDITHESIRQRSKDGMGHIPEAVSYTHL
;
A
#
# COMPACT_ATOMS: atom_id res chain seq x y z
N PRO A 1 11.71 -1.79 -8.55
CA PRO A 1 11.51 -2.40 -9.87
C PRO A 1 12.79 -3.03 -10.38
N GLN A 2 13.94 -2.33 -10.40
CA GLN A 2 15.22 -2.83 -10.92
C GLN A 2 15.68 -4.12 -10.25
N GLU A 3 15.64 -4.20 -8.93
CA GLU A 3 16.01 -5.40 -8.16
C GLU A 3 15.18 -6.64 -8.53
N ILE A 4 13.90 -6.45 -8.86
CA ILE A 4 13.02 -7.55 -9.29
C ILE A 4 13.45 -8.06 -10.67
N ASP A 5 13.76 -7.15 -11.59
CA ASP A 5 14.19 -7.51 -12.93
C ASP A 5 15.55 -8.25 -12.88
N GLU A 6 16.48 -7.78 -12.04
CA GLU A 6 17.76 -8.45 -11.78
C GLU A 6 17.56 -9.86 -11.21
N LEU A 7 16.65 -10.01 -10.24
CA LEU A 7 16.33 -11.34 -9.69
C LEU A 7 15.75 -12.27 -10.76
N MET A 8 14.86 -11.77 -11.63
CA MET A 8 14.31 -12.57 -12.73
C MET A 8 15.40 -12.99 -13.73
N GLU A 9 16.40 -12.14 -14.01
CA GLU A 9 17.54 -12.49 -14.87
C GLU A 9 18.44 -13.58 -14.22
N ILE A 10 18.72 -13.46 -12.92
CA ILE A 10 19.47 -14.50 -12.17
C ILE A 10 18.74 -15.85 -12.23
N MET A 11 17.42 -15.86 -12.03
CA MET A 11 16.62 -17.08 -12.13
C MET A 11 16.67 -17.68 -13.54
N ARG A 12 16.59 -16.86 -14.59
CA ARG A 12 16.77 -17.31 -15.98
C ARG A 12 18.18 -17.90 -16.21
N GLY A 13 19.21 -17.31 -15.60
CA GLY A 13 20.58 -17.81 -15.64
C GLY A 13 20.69 -19.21 -15.04
N PHE A 14 20.17 -19.42 -13.84
CA PHE A 14 20.16 -20.73 -13.19
C PHE A 14 19.37 -21.78 -13.99
N LYS A 15 18.27 -21.40 -14.62
CA LYS A 15 17.53 -22.29 -15.50
C LYS A 15 18.35 -22.72 -16.71
N LYS A 16 19.12 -21.82 -17.34
CA LYS A 16 20.04 -22.16 -18.44
C LYS A 16 21.14 -23.12 -18.01
N GLU A 17 21.58 -23.06 -16.75
CA GLU A 17 22.53 -24.00 -16.15
C GLU A 17 21.92 -25.39 -15.78
N GLY A 18 20.63 -25.60 -16.10
CA GLY A 18 19.94 -26.85 -15.80
C GLY A 18 19.43 -26.96 -14.36
N LYS A 19 19.47 -25.90 -13.57
CA LYS A 19 18.95 -25.90 -12.20
C LYS A 19 17.43 -25.76 -12.20
N SER A 20 16.79 -26.44 -11.24
CA SER A 20 15.34 -26.28 -10.96
C SER A 20 15.14 -25.29 -9.83
N ILE A 21 14.14 -24.40 -9.99
CA ILE A 21 13.83 -23.36 -9.01
C ILE A 21 12.38 -23.52 -8.59
N LEU A 22 12.15 -23.55 -7.29
CA LEU A 22 10.83 -23.43 -6.69
C LEU A 22 10.78 -22.11 -5.93
N PHE A 23 9.85 -21.22 -6.30
CA PHE A 23 9.64 -19.96 -5.60
C PHE A 23 8.16 -19.71 -5.32
N ILE A 24 7.86 -18.89 -4.33
CA ILE A 24 6.51 -18.55 -3.91
C ILE A 24 6.32 -17.05 -4.09
N THR A 25 5.31 -16.68 -4.81
CA THR A 25 4.91 -15.28 -5.01
C THR A 25 3.41 -15.18 -5.26
N HIS A 26 2.84 -14.01 -4.98
CA HIS A 26 1.47 -13.66 -5.36
C HIS A 26 1.44 -12.61 -6.50
N LYS A 27 2.61 -12.21 -6.99
CA LYS A 27 2.74 -11.20 -8.04
C LYS A 27 2.69 -11.84 -9.41
N LEU A 28 1.58 -11.66 -10.11
CA LEU A 28 1.32 -12.27 -11.42
C LEU A 28 2.39 -11.92 -12.47
N ASN A 29 2.95 -10.70 -12.41
CA ASN A 29 4.00 -10.28 -13.35
C ASN A 29 5.27 -11.13 -13.20
N GLU A 30 5.68 -11.46 -11.98
CA GLU A 30 6.84 -12.29 -11.72
C GLU A 30 6.61 -13.73 -12.22
N ILE A 31 5.41 -14.28 -11.96
CA ILE A 31 5.04 -15.61 -12.44
C ILE A 31 5.12 -15.68 -13.96
N MET A 32 4.49 -14.72 -14.64
CA MET A 32 4.44 -14.67 -16.11
C MET A 32 5.82 -14.44 -16.75
N ALA A 33 6.75 -13.78 -16.03
CA ALA A 33 8.06 -13.43 -16.55
C ALA A 33 9.06 -14.58 -16.56
N VAL A 34 8.99 -15.52 -15.59
CA VAL A 34 10.08 -16.49 -15.38
C VAL A 34 9.62 -17.92 -15.19
N ALA A 35 8.39 -18.16 -14.71
CA ALA A 35 7.92 -19.51 -14.42
C ALA A 35 7.57 -20.30 -15.70
N ASP A 36 7.79 -21.61 -15.69
CA ASP A 36 7.30 -22.52 -16.72
C ASP A 36 5.89 -22.99 -16.39
N ARG A 37 5.62 -23.26 -15.12
CA ARG A 37 4.33 -23.69 -14.62
C ARG A 37 4.05 -23.07 -13.25
N CYS A 38 2.77 -22.90 -12.93
CA CYS A 38 2.33 -22.36 -11.66
C CYS A 38 1.35 -23.32 -10.99
N THR A 39 1.62 -23.67 -9.75
CA THR A 39 0.68 -24.39 -8.89
C THR A 39 -0.02 -23.41 -7.97
N VAL A 40 -1.35 -23.36 -8.02
CA VAL A 40 -2.13 -22.43 -7.22
C VAL A 40 -2.64 -23.09 -5.95
N LEU A 41 -2.39 -22.47 -4.82
CA LEU A 41 -2.96 -22.82 -3.52
C LEU A 41 -3.95 -21.74 -3.07
N ARG A 42 -5.10 -22.13 -2.54
CA ARG A 42 -6.10 -21.21 -2.00
C ARG A 42 -6.71 -21.79 -0.73
N LYS A 43 -6.59 -21.04 0.38
CA LYS A 43 -7.09 -21.49 1.71
C LYS A 43 -6.64 -22.92 2.04
N GLY A 44 -5.36 -23.24 1.79
CA GLY A 44 -4.77 -24.54 2.02
C GLY A 44 -5.14 -25.64 1.01
N LYS A 45 -5.97 -25.35 0.00
CA LYS A 45 -6.40 -26.31 -1.01
C LYS A 45 -5.63 -26.13 -2.32
N TYR A 46 -5.29 -27.25 -2.94
CA TYR A 46 -4.72 -27.30 -4.28
C TYR A 46 -5.81 -26.94 -5.33
N MET A 47 -5.54 -25.91 -6.12
CA MET A 47 -6.45 -25.39 -7.15
C MET A 47 -6.00 -25.73 -8.57
N GLY A 48 -4.99 -26.58 -8.70
CA GLY A 48 -4.45 -27.02 -9.97
C GLY A 48 -3.08 -26.43 -10.30
N THR A 49 -2.45 -27.04 -11.29
CA THR A 49 -1.20 -26.58 -11.91
C THR A 49 -1.47 -26.21 -13.36
N VAL A 50 -0.93 -25.10 -13.82
CA VAL A 50 -1.06 -24.61 -15.18
C VAL A 50 0.29 -24.30 -15.80
N ASP A 51 0.43 -24.51 -17.09
CA ASP A 51 1.57 -24.08 -17.88
C ASP A 51 1.45 -22.58 -18.21
N ILE A 52 2.49 -21.81 -17.94
CA ILE A 52 2.45 -20.37 -18.12
C ILE A 52 2.30 -19.96 -19.57
N LYS A 53 2.89 -20.71 -20.51
CA LYS A 53 2.80 -20.41 -21.95
C LYS A 53 1.38 -20.39 -22.52
N GLY A 54 0.42 -21.03 -21.86
CA GLY A 54 -0.98 -21.07 -22.31
C GLY A 54 -1.95 -20.37 -21.36
N THR A 55 -1.46 -19.65 -20.37
CA THR A 55 -2.28 -19.07 -19.28
C THR A 55 -2.23 -17.55 -19.31
N THR A 56 -3.31 -16.90 -18.92
CA THR A 56 -3.38 -15.43 -18.76
C THR A 56 -3.32 -15.02 -17.30
N LYS A 57 -3.03 -13.73 -17.06
CA LYS A 57 -3.05 -13.16 -15.69
C LYS A 57 -4.45 -13.25 -15.06
N GLU A 58 -5.48 -13.07 -15.87
CA GLU A 58 -6.88 -13.14 -15.46
C GLU A 58 -7.24 -14.55 -14.97
N GLU A 59 -6.79 -15.58 -15.70
CA GLU A 59 -7.02 -16.98 -15.30
C GLU A 59 -6.29 -17.33 -14.00
N LEU A 60 -5.02 -16.95 -13.86
CA LEU A 60 -4.28 -17.14 -12.62
C LEU A 60 -4.94 -16.41 -11.46
N SER A 61 -5.34 -15.15 -11.67
CA SER A 61 -6.04 -14.35 -10.65
C SER A 61 -7.33 -15.03 -10.22
N ARG A 62 -8.13 -15.50 -11.17
CA ARG A 62 -9.38 -16.24 -10.88
C ARG A 62 -9.15 -17.46 -10.02
N ARG A 63 -8.13 -18.27 -10.33
CA ARG A 63 -7.76 -19.45 -9.52
C ARG A 63 -7.30 -19.09 -8.11
N MET A 64 -6.51 -18.02 -7.98
CA MET A 64 -6.00 -17.53 -6.69
C MET A 64 -7.10 -16.96 -5.81
N VAL A 65 -7.98 -16.11 -6.36
CA VAL A 65 -9.03 -15.41 -5.62
C VAL A 65 -10.32 -16.22 -5.55
N GLY A 66 -10.64 -16.99 -6.58
CA GLY A 66 -11.84 -17.85 -6.68
C GLY A 66 -13.07 -17.15 -7.23
N ARG A 67 -12.91 -15.96 -7.77
CA ARG A 67 -13.92 -15.20 -8.50
C ARG A 67 -13.25 -14.43 -9.63
N ASP A 68 -14.02 -13.95 -10.58
CA ASP A 68 -13.51 -13.04 -11.60
C ASP A 68 -13.04 -11.74 -10.93
N VAL A 69 -11.83 -11.33 -11.28
CA VAL A 69 -11.20 -10.10 -10.76
C VAL A 69 -10.98 -9.18 -11.95
N GLN A 70 -11.60 -8.02 -11.91
CA GLN A 70 -11.24 -6.94 -12.83
C GLN A 70 -9.88 -6.40 -12.42
N LEU A 71 -8.86 -6.65 -13.26
CA LEU A 71 -7.50 -6.15 -13.03
C LEU A 71 -7.36 -4.67 -13.41
N GLN A 72 -8.31 -4.13 -14.14
CA GLN A 72 -8.41 -2.72 -14.47
C GLN A 72 -9.69 -2.14 -13.85
N VAL A 73 -9.54 -1.05 -13.13
CA VAL A 73 -10.67 -0.29 -12.59
C VAL A 73 -11.01 0.81 -13.60
N GLU A 74 -12.22 0.77 -14.13
CA GLU A 74 -12.75 1.90 -14.91
C GLU A 74 -12.97 3.08 -13.96
N LYS A 75 -12.07 4.06 -14.02
CA LYS A 75 -12.13 5.24 -13.18
C LYS A 75 -12.70 6.40 -13.98
N GLN A 76 -13.79 6.97 -13.50
CA GLN A 76 -14.30 8.23 -14.01
C GLN A 76 -13.31 9.37 -13.71
N PRO A 77 -13.26 10.43 -14.53
CA PRO A 77 -12.48 11.61 -14.21
C PRO A 77 -12.81 12.12 -12.80
N ALA A 78 -11.78 12.50 -12.05
CA ALA A 78 -11.98 13.06 -10.72
C ALA A 78 -12.59 14.48 -10.84
N HIS A 79 -13.57 14.76 -10.00
CA HIS A 79 -14.15 16.08 -9.82
C HIS A 79 -13.95 16.48 -8.36
N PRO A 80 -12.74 16.97 -7.98
CA PRO A 80 -12.46 17.36 -6.61
C PRO A 80 -13.40 18.47 -6.15
N GLY A 81 -14.02 18.27 -4.99
CA GLY A 81 -14.88 19.25 -4.33
C GLY A 81 -14.11 20.22 -3.43
N GLU A 82 -14.74 20.62 -2.33
CA GLU A 82 -14.12 21.49 -1.33
C GLU A 82 -12.99 20.76 -0.57
N THR A 83 -12.10 21.54 0.07
CA THR A 83 -11.02 20.98 0.89
C THR A 83 -11.60 20.31 2.13
N VAL A 84 -11.36 19.02 2.28
CA VAL A 84 -11.77 18.20 3.43
C VAL A 84 -10.64 18.10 4.46
N LEU A 85 -9.41 17.86 4.03
CA LEU A 85 -8.25 17.82 4.91
C LEU A 85 -7.24 18.88 4.45
N ASP A 86 -6.84 19.73 5.38
CA ASP A 86 -5.76 20.71 5.19
C ASP A 86 -4.63 20.41 6.16
N VAL A 87 -3.44 20.16 5.61
CA VAL A 87 -2.21 19.86 6.34
C VAL A 87 -1.25 21.03 6.11
N GLU A 88 -0.90 21.74 7.19
CA GLU A 88 -0.07 22.93 7.13
C GLU A 88 1.21 22.76 7.96
N ASN A 89 2.37 22.79 7.31
CA ASN A 89 3.72 22.81 7.91
C ASN A 89 3.94 21.75 9.00
N VAL A 90 3.41 20.55 8.79
CA VAL A 90 3.48 19.46 9.77
C VAL A 90 4.89 18.92 9.89
N THR A 91 5.38 18.92 11.13
CA THR A 91 6.67 18.31 11.52
C THR A 91 6.46 17.31 12.65
N ILE A 92 7.14 16.18 12.58
CA ILE A 92 7.07 15.11 13.58
C ILE A 92 8.50 14.74 13.98
N HIS A 93 8.79 14.85 15.28
CA HIS A 93 10.04 14.41 15.88
C HIS A 93 9.94 12.95 16.32
N ASN A 94 10.99 12.18 16.10
CA ASN A 94 11.12 10.84 16.64
C ASN A 94 12.16 10.85 17.76
N ASP A 95 11.70 10.70 19.00
CA ASP A 95 12.55 10.77 20.19
C ASP A 95 13.61 9.65 20.24
N GLN A 96 13.30 8.47 19.69
CA GLN A 96 14.25 7.34 19.64
C GLN A 96 15.38 7.62 18.65
N ARG A 97 15.07 8.21 17.50
CA ARG A 97 16.05 8.57 16.46
C ARG A 97 16.65 9.96 16.67
N LYS A 98 16.17 10.73 17.66
CA LYS A 98 16.56 12.11 17.98
C LYS A 98 16.60 13.02 16.74
N LYS A 99 15.64 12.89 15.86
CA LYS A 99 15.52 13.68 14.63
C LYS A 99 14.09 13.84 14.17
N ASP A 100 13.85 14.89 13.39
CA ASP A 100 12.59 15.05 12.69
C ASP A 100 12.51 14.05 11.54
N VAL A 101 11.52 13.17 11.60
CA VAL A 101 11.25 12.13 10.59
C VAL A 101 10.28 12.60 9.53
N VAL A 102 9.46 13.60 9.88
CA VAL A 102 8.61 14.35 8.95
C VAL A 102 8.95 15.82 9.13
N LYS A 103 9.15 16.56 8.04
CA LYS A 103 9.60 17.97 8.08
C LYS A 103 8.76 18.81 7.14
N ASP A 104 8.06 19.77 7.72
CA ASP A 104 7.37 20.85 7.00
C ASP A 104 6.48 20.37 5.84
N VAL A 105 5.66 19.36 6.11
CA VAL A 105 4.78 18.78 5.11
C VAL A 105 3.48 19.56 5.05
N SER A 106 3.12 20.00 3.83
CA SER A 106 1.89 20.74 3.56
C SER A 106 1.21 20.22 2.31
N PHE A 107 -0.08 19.91 2.38
CA PHE A 107 -0.94 19.59 1.24
C PHE A 107 -2.41 19.63 1.64
N LYS A 108 -3.29 19.58 0.63
CA LYS A 108 -4.73 19.52 0.82
C LYS A 108 -5.31 18.28 0.17
N VAL A 109 -6.37 17.77 0.76
CA VAL A 109 -7.19 16.70 0.15
C VAL A 109 -8.60 17.25 -0.02
N HIS A 110 -9.17 17.05 -1.20
CA HIS A 110 -10.49 17.53 -1.55
C HIS A 110 -11.53 16.40 -1.50
N ALA A 111 -12.78 16.76 -1.33
CA ALA A 111 -13.88 15.80 -1.37
C ALA A 111 -13.89 15.05 -2.71
N GLY A 112 -14.01 13.72 -2.65
CA GLY A 112 -13.97 12.85 -3.84
C GLY A 112 -12.59 12.63 -4.44
N GLU A 113 -11.51 13.11 -3.80
CA GLU A 113 -10.13 12.94 -4.23
C GLU A 113 -9.46 11.75 -3.56
N ILE A 114 -8.55 11.09 -4.28
CA ILE A 114 -7.63 10.09 -3.73
C ILE A 114 -6.22 10.64 -3.85
N VAL A 115 -5.60 10.98 -2.72
CA VAL A 115 -4.20 11.42 -2.65
C VAL A 115 -3.32 10.25 -2.24
N CYS A 116 -2.26 9.98 -3.01
CA CYS A 116 -1.30 8.93 -2.71
C CYS A 116 -0.06 9.53 -2.05
N LEU A 117 0.30 9.00 -0.88
CA LEU A 117 1.57 9.32 -0.21
C LEU A 117 2.60 8.23 -0.57
N ALA A 118 3.49 8.52 -1.51
CA ALA A 118 4.48 7.58 -2.00
C ALA A 118 5.86 7.83 -1.39
N GLY A 119 6.61 6.76 -1.16
CA GLY A 119 7.99 6.82 -0.66
C GLY A 119 8.56 5.43 -0.40
N ILE A 120 9.89 5.35 -0.24
CA ILE A 120 10.55 4.10 0.18
C ILE A 120 10.33 3.93 1.70
N GLU A 121 10.32 2.69 2.15
CA GLU A 121 10.19 2.35 3.58
C GLU A 121 11.22 3.12 4.43
N GLY A 122 10.77 3.66 5.56
CA GLY A 122 11.63 4.45 6.47
C GLY A 122 11.73 5.95 6.17
N ASN A 123 11.02 6.47 5.16
CA ASN A 123 11.01 7.90 4.82
C ASN A 123 9.96 8.72 5.61
N GLY A 124 9.33 8.14 6.63
CA GLY A 124 8.45 8.87 7.54
C GLY A 124 6.95 8.77 7.21
N GLN A 125 6.55 7.97 6.22
CA GLN A 125 5.14 7.82 5.85
C GLN A 125 4.30 7.29 7.02
N THR A 126 4.78 6.26 7.71
CA THR A 126 4.09 5.67 8.87
C THR A 126 3.96 6.68 10.01
N GLU A 127 5.05 7.39 10.33
CA GLU A 127 5.04 8.41 11.36
C GLU A 127 4.10 9.57 10.99
N PHE A 128 4.05 9.94 9.70
CA PHE A 128 3.13 10.95 9.23
C PHE A 128 1.67 10.53 9.38
N ILE A 129 1.31 9.31 8.99
CA ILE A 129 -0.05 8.77 9.18
C ILE A 129 -0.41 8.69 10.68
N TYR A 130 0.53 8.32 11.54
CA TYR A 130 0.30 8.32 12.99
C TYR A 130 0.05 9.73 13.55
N GLY A 131 0.74 10.74 13.01
CA GLY A 131 0.47 12.14 13.33
C GLY A 131 -0.92 12.60 12.87
N LEU A 132 -1.29 12.28 11.63
CA LEU A 132 -2.62 12.60 11.08
C LEU A 132 -3.75 11.96 11.88
N THR A 133 -3.59 10.71 12.30
CA THR A 133 -4.63 9.96 13.02
C THR A 133 -4.63 10.22 14.53
N GLY A 134 -3.60 10.90 15.06
CA GLY A 134 -3.47 11.21 16.48
C GLY A 134 -2.83 10.09 17.30
N LEU A 135 -2.28 9.05 16.66
CA LEU A 135 -1.49 7.99 17.31
C LEU A 135 -0.15 8.52 17.81
N SER A 136 0.40 9.54 17.17
CA SER A 136 1.57 10.30 17.65
C SER A 136 1.28 11.80 17.65
N LYS A 137 2.04 12.54 18.49
CA LYS A 137 1.91 13.98 18.57
C LYS A 137 2.68 14.65 17.43
N LEU A 138 2.13 15.76 16.94
CA LEU A 138 2.87 16.66 16.05
C LEU A 138 3.85 17.50 16.88
N SER A 139 5.03 17.76 16.33
CA SER A 139 6.00 18.71 16.91
C SER A 139 5.65 20.15 16.55
N SER A 140 5.15 20.34 15.32
CA SER A 140 4.62 21.63 14.83
C SER A 140 3.69 21.40 13.66
N GLY A 141 3.04 22.47 13.22
CA GLY A 141 2.09 22.46 12.12
C GLY A 141 0.65 22.41 12.58
N LYS A 142 -0.28 22.39 11.62
CA LYS A 142 -1.71 22.42 11.86
C LYS A 142 -2.43 21.40 10.98
N LEU A 143 -3.48 20.81 11.53
CA LEU A 143 -4.39 19.90 10.83
C LEU A 143 -5.81 20.44 10.93
N THR A 144 -6.46 20.60 9.78
CA THR A 144 -7.87 20.99 9.71
C THR A 144 -8.66 19.95 8.94
N LEU A 145 -9.76 19.46 9.51
CA LEU A 145 -10.69 18.51 8.90
C LEU A 145 -12.06 19.17 8.79
N ASP A 146 -12.61 19.28 7.58
CA ASP A 146 -13.87 19.94 7.27
C ASP A 146 -13.99 21.35 7.92
N GLY A 147 -12.90 22.12 7.85
CA GLY A 147 -12.81 23.45 8.44
C GLY A 147 -12.58 23.50 9.95
N LYS A 148 -12.56 22.34 10.64
CA LYS A 148 -12.34 22.23 12.07
C LYS A 148 -10.88 21.93 12.38
N ASP A 149 -10.25 22.68 13.29
CA ASP A 149 -8.90 22.38 13.77
C ASP A 149 -8.90 21.11 14.63
N ILE A 150 -8.17 20.09 14.19
CA ILE A 150 -8.04 18.80 14.86
C ILE A 150 -6.62 18.53 15.36
N THR A 151 -5.73 19.52 15.31
CA THR A 151 -4.30 19.39 15.59
C THR A 151 -4.01 18.67 16.92
N HIS A 152 -4.75 19.02 17.96
CA HIS A 152 -4.57 18.48 19.32
C HIS A 152 -5.68 17.54 19.77
N GLU A 153 -6.59 17.17 18.86
CA GLU A 153 -7.69 16.30 19.22
C GLU A 153 -7.26 14.84 19.39
N SER A 154 -7.98 14.14 20.29
CA SER A 154 -7.78 12.71 20.51
C SER A 154 -8.22 11.88 19.30
N ILE A 155 -7.68 10.65 19.17
CA ILE A 155 -8.07 9.67 18.14
C ILE A 155 -9.60 9.51 18.08
N ARG A 156 -10.23 9.37 19.25
CA ARG A 156 -11.69 9.21 19.36
C ARG A 156 -12.45 10.42 18.82
N GLN A 157 -11.94 11.63 19.05
CA GLN A 157 -12.58 12.84 18.56
C GLN A 157 -12.41 12.97 17.06
N ARG A 158 -11.21 12.74 16.51
CA ARG A 158 -10.97 12.73 15.05
C ARG A 158 -11.87 11.71 14.34
N SER A 159 -12.07 10.52 14.95
CA SER A 159 -12.99 9.52 14.42
C SER A 159 -14.44 9.99 14.42
N LYS A 160 -14.90 10.69 15.48
CA LYS A 160 -16.24 11.29 15.51
C LYS A 160 -16.42 12.40 14.50
N ASP A 161 -15.37 13.13 14.20
CA ASP A 161 -15.34 14.19 13.20
C ASP A 161 -15.24 13.65 11.75
N GLY A 162 -15.29 12.32 11.57
CA GLY A 162 -15.37 11.67 10.27
C GLY A 162 -14.06 11.05 9.75
N MET A 163 -12.96 11.12 10.50
CA MET A 163 -11.71 10.50 10.08
C MET A 163 -11.72 8.98 10.29
N GLY A 164 -11.68 8.21 9.22
CA GLY A 164 -11.47 6.76 9.24
C GLY A 164 -9.98 6.41 9.08
N HIS A 165 -9.51 5.37 9.76
CA HIS A 165 -8.16 4.85 9.61
C HIS A 165 -8.17 3.35 9.38
N ILE A 166 -7.49 2.90 8.32
CA ILE A 166 -7.21 1.49 8.06
C ILE A 166 -5.73 1.26 8.35
N PRO A 167 -5.39 0.57 9.45
CA PRO A 167 -3.99 0.36 9.82
C PRO A 167 -3.28 -0.58 8.86
N GLU A 168 -1.97 -0.40 8.71
CA GLU A 168 -1.11 -1.20 7.85
C GLU A 168 -1.06 -2.67 8.30
N ALA A 169 -1.07 -2.92 9.60
CA ALA A 169 -1.05 -4.27 10.15
C ALA A 169 -2.46 -4.77 10.52
N VAL A 170 -2.84 -5.94 10.00
CA VAL A 170 -4.14 -6.60 10.24
C VAL A 170 -4.38 -6.90 11.74
N SER A 171 -3.32 -7.04 12.54
CA SER A 171 -3.40 -7.29 13.98
C SER A 171 -4.09 -6.18 14.79
N TYR A 172 -4.20 -4.97 14.24
CA TYR A 172 -4.89 -3.85 14.90
C TYR A 172 -6.37 -3.73 14.57
N THR A 173 -6.91 -4.55 13.67
CA THR A 173 -8.32 -4.49 13.25
C THR A 173 -9.27 -5.25 14.19
N HIS A 174 -8.74 -5.91 15.23
CA HIS A 174 -9.49 -6.74 16.19
C HIS A 174 -9.44 -6.23 17.62
N LEU A 175 -9.13 -4.94 17.84
CA LEU A 175 -9.19 -4.28 19.15
C LEU A 175 -10.44 -3.42 19.31
#